data_c61efb4983d04523da0b0fab06a4b15b
#
_entry.id   c61efb4983d04523da0b0fab06a4b15b
#
_cell.length_a   1.000
_cell.length_b   1.000
_cell.length_c   1.000
_cell.angle_alpha   90.00
_cell.angle_beta   90.00
_cell.angle_gamma   90.00
#
_symmetry.space_group_name_H-M   'P 1'
#
loop_
_entity.id
_entity.type
_entity.pdbx_description
1 polymer ?
#
loop_
_entity_poly.entity_id
_entity_poly.type
_entity_poly.pdbx_seq_one_letter_code
_entity_poly.pdbx_strand_id
1 'polypeptide(L)' 'MDYIEIQFVLKERVPIIDVFIQEIADLGFDAFQENLNILSSYIPSINYNEKKLQELLDNYSAFIISFKAIDHPYKNWNK' A
#
# COMPACT_ATOMS: atom_id res chain seq x y z
N MET A 1 -14.44 1.60 -11.90
CA MET A 1 -13.98 0.87 -10.73
C MET A 1 -13.03 1.75 -9.95
N ASP A 2 -13.19 1.78 -8.65
CA ASP A 2 -12.37 2.63 -7.80
C ASP A 2 -11.15 1.90 -7.28
N TYR A 3 -10.08 2.65 -7.14
CA TYR A 3 -8.86 2.14 -6.55
C TYR A 3 -8.49 3.01 -5.36
N ILE A 4 -7.83 2.40 -4.41
CA ILE A 4 -7.26 3.12 -3.28
C ILE A 4 -5.76 3.01 -3.39
N GLU A 5 -5.09 4.13 -3.31
CA GLU A 5 -3.64 4.17 -3.26
C GLU A 5 -3.21 4.25 -1.80
N ILE A 6 -2.35 3.32 -1.39
CA ILE A 6 -1.80 3.36 -0.05
C ILE A 6 -0.32 3.71 -0.18
N GLN A 7 0.07 4.80 0.43
CA GLN A 7 1.47 5.22 0.44
C GLN A 7 2.07 4.88 1.79
N PHE A 8 3.06 4.00 1.77
CA PHE A 8 3.76 3.62 2.98
C PHE A 8 5.05 4.41 3.07
N VAL A 9 5.30 5.03 4.20
CA VAL A 9 6.55 5.74 4.44
C VAL A 9 7.49 4.77 5.13
N LEU A 10 8.59 4.44 4.46
CA LEU A 10 9.53 3.45 4.96
C LEU A 10 10.62 4.15 5.77
N LYS A 11 11.03 3.50 6.85
CA LYS A 11 12.12 4.02 7.66
C LYS A 11 13.40 4.00 6.85
N GLU A 12 13.62 2.88 6.19
CA GLU A 12 14.74 2.75 5.26
C GLU A 12 14.46 1.58 4.35
N ARG A 13 15.14 1.56 3.23
CA ARG A 13 14.95 0.50 2.25
C ARG A 13 15.81 -0.68 2.65
N VAL A 14 15.19 -1.71 3.21
CA VAL A 14 15.88 -2.92 3.61
C VAL A 14 15.26 -4.10 2.89
N PRO A 15 15.99 -5.22 2.78
CA PRO A 15 15.46 -6.37 2.02
C PRO A 15 14.13 -6.90 2.50
N ILE A 16 13.83 -6.75 3.79
CA ILE A 16 12.56 -7.24 4.33
C ILE A 16 11.37 -6.57 3.64
N ILE A 17 11.58 -5.42 3.03
CA ILE A 17 10.51 -4.73 2.34
C ILE A 17 9.98 -5.56 1.17
N ASP A 18 10.85 -6.34 0.53
CA ASP A 18 10.40 -7.21 -0.55
C ASP A 18 9.44 -8.27 -0.03
N VAL A 19 9.66 -8.74 1.18
CA VAL A 19 8.74 -9.69 1.80
C VAL A 19 7.42 -8.99 2.11
N PHE A 20 7.49 -7.76 2.59
CA PHE A 20 6.29 -6.98 2.86
C PHE A 20 5.47 -6.79 1.59
N ILE A 21 6.13 -6.49 0.47
CA ILE A 21 5.43 -6.31 -0.79
C ILE A 21 4.71 -7.58 -1.19
N GLN A 22 5.36 -8.73 -0.99
CA GLN A 22 4.71 -10.00 -1.29
C GLN A 22 3.46 -10.19 -0.44
N GLU A 23 3.53 -9.82 0.83
CA GLU A 23 2.40 -10.03 1.71
C GLU A 23 1.23 -9.11 1.37
N ILE A 24 1.51 -7.85 1.01
CA ILE A 24 0.40 -6.99 0.64
C ILE A 24 -0.17 -7.39 -0.73
N ALA A 25 0.66 -7.97 -1.59
CA ALA A 25 0.13 -8.51 -2.84
C ALA A 25 -0.91 -9.60 -2.55
N ASP A 26 -0.67 -10.40 -1.52
CA ASP A 26 -1.62 -11.43 -1.12
C ASP A 26 -2.93 -10.84 -0.59
N LEU A 27 -2.89 -9.61 -0.12
CA LEU A 27 -4.11 -8.95 0.35
C LEU A 27 -4.93 -8.36 -0.79
N GLY A 28 -4.40 -8.37 -2.00
CA GLY A 28 -5.14 -7.86 -3.14
C GLY A 28 -4.53 -6.65 -3.82
N PHE A 29 -3.40 -6.16 -3.33
CA PHE A 29 -2.72 -5.06 -3.99
C PHE A 29 -2.11 -5.57 -5.28
N ASP A 30 -2.29 -4.84 -6.37
CA ASP A 30 -1.87 -5.33 -7.67
C ASP A 30 -0.91 -4.41 -8.42
N ALA A 31 -0.46 -3.33 -7.81
CA ALA A 31 0.53 -2.46 -8.44
C ALA A 31 1.35 -1.80 -7.36
N PHE A 32 2.64 -1.67 -7.60
CA PHE A 32 3.57 -1.12 -6.62
C PHE A 32 4.54 -0.18 -7.31
N GLN A 33 4.90 0.89 -6.64
CA GLN A 33 5.86 1.84 -7.16
C GLN A 33 6.67 2.40 -6.00
N GLU A 34 7.98 2.33 -6.11
CA GLU A 34 8.86 2.87 -5.08
C GLU A 34 9.45 4.18 -5.55
N ASN A 35 9.51 5.14 -4.63
CA ASN A 35 10.10 6.44 -4.92
C ASN A 35 10.75 6.91 -3.63
N LEU A 36 12.08 6.85 -3.58
CA LEU A 36 12.82 7.14 -2.36
C LEU A 36 12.33 6.22 -1.26
N ASN A 37 11.84 6.77 -0.16
CA ASN A 37 11.36 5.95 0.94
C ASN A 37 9.84 5.86 0.99
N ILE A 38 9.20 6.12 -0.15
CA ILE A 38 7.75 6.00 -0.25
C ILE A 38 7.43 4.82 -1.14
N LEU A 39 6.62 3.91 -0.62
CA LEU A 39 6.12 2.79 -1.41
C LEU A 39 4.65 3.04 -1.67
N SER A 40 4.31 3.26 -2.93
CA SER A 40 2.91 3.45 -3.33
C SER A 40 2.36 2.13 -3.84
N SER A 41 1.23 1.74 -3.33
CA SER A 41 0.60 0.51 -3.78
C SER A 41 -0.89 0.78 -4.02
N TYR A 42 -1.47 -0.02 -4.90
CA TYR A 42 -2.83 0.22 -5.36
C TYR A 42 -3.67 -1.03 -5.19
N ILE A 43 -4.87 -0.86 -4.69
CA ILE A 43 -5.77 -1.98 -4.48
C ILE A 43 -7.18 -1.55 -4.91
N PRO A 44 -7.91 -2.42 -5.63
CA PRO A 44 -9.32 -2.11 -5.91
C PRO A 44 -10.06 -1.90 -4.59
N SER A 45 -10.88 -0.87 -4.54
CA SER A 45 -11.53 -0.52 -3.29
C SER A 45 -12.38 -1.66 -2.74
N ILE A 46 -12.92 -2.48 -3.63
CA ILE A 46 -13.74 -3.60 -3.20
C ILE A 46 -12.94 -4.65 -2.44
N ASN A 47 -11.62 -4.69 -2.67
CA ASN A 47 -10.75 -5.66 -2.00
C ASN A 47 -10.06 -5.07 -0.79
N TYR A 48 -10.22 -3.78 -0.55
CA TYR A 48 -9.49 -3.13 0.54
C TYR A 48 -10.07 -3.53 1.89
N ASN A 49 -9.20 -3.96 2.79
CA ASN A 49 -9.59 -4.33 4.13
C ASN A 49 -8.62 -3.69 5.10
N GLU A 50 -9.04 -2.60 5.70
CA GLU A 50 -8.15 -1.81 6.56
C GLU A 50 -7.71 -2.61 7.77
N LYS A 51 -8.58 -3.44 8.30
CA LYS A 51 -8.22 -4.22 9.48
C LYS A 51 -7.09 -5.18 9.20
N LYS A 52 -7.17 -5.88 8.08
CA LYS A 52 -6.09 -6.81 7.71
C LYS A 52 -4.80 -6.07 7.43
N LEU A 53 -4.90 -4.91 6.80
CA LEU A 53 -3.71 -4.12 6.52
C LEU A 53 -3.07 -3.65 7.83
N GLN A 54 -3.88 -3.21 8.78
CA GLN A 54 -3.35 -2.79 10.07
C GLN A 54 -2.64 -3.93 10.79
N GLU A 55 -3.22 -5.11 10.75
CA GLU A 55 -2.60 -6.27 11.37
C GLU A 55 -1.26 -6.58 10.75
N LEU A 56 -1.18 -6.47 9.43
CA LEU A 56 0.09 -6.71 8.76
C LEU A 56 1.10 -5.62 9.10
N LEU A 57 0.67 -4.38 9.14
CA LEU A 57 1.58 -3.28 9.45
C LEU A 57 2.15 -3.38 10.86
N ASP A 58 1.38 -3.95 11.77
CA ASP A 58 1.87 -4.15 13.13
C ASP A 58 3.12 -5.03 13.13
N ASN A 59 3.20 -5.97 12.21
CA ASN A 59 4.36 -6.83 12.11
C ASN A 59 5.56 -6.15 11.48
N TYR A 60 5.34 -5.02 10.83
CA TYR A 60 6.42 -4.31 10.15
C TYR A 60 6.66 -2.92 10.72
N SER A 61 6.19 -2.68 11.93
CA SER A 61 6.28 -1.34 12.52
C SER A 61 7.72 -0.88 12.71
N ALA A 62 8.67 -1.82 12.74
CA ALA A 62 10.08 -1.44 12.86
C ALA A 62 10.62 -0.86 11.56
N PHE A 63 9.94 -1.08 10.44
CA PHE A 63 10.43 -0.68 9.13
C PHE A 63 9.54 0.34 8.45
N ILE A 64 8.29 0.45 8.85
CA ILE A 64 7.33 1.34 8.22
C ILE A 64 6.87 2.36 9.24
N ILE A 65 7.09 3.63 8.91
CA ILE A 65 6.80 4.72 9.84
C ILE A 65 5.31 5.00 9.88
N SER A 66 4.68 5.07 8.71
CA SER A 66 3.27 5.42 8.65
C SER A 66 2.74 5.06 7.28
N PHE A 67 1.44 5.18 7.11
CA PHE A 67 0.84 5.00 5.81
C PHE A 67 -0.31 5.98 5.64
N LYS A 68 -0.69 6.20 4.40
CA LYS A 68 -1.75 7.13 4.07
C LYS A 68 -2.57 6.55 2.95
N ALA A 69 -3.89 6.61 3.08
CA ALA A 69 -4.81 6.11 2.07
C ALA A 69 -5.33 7.27 1.23
N ILE A 70 -5.26 7.13 -0.08
CA ILE A 70 -5.73 8.13 -1.01
C ILE A 70 -6.76 7.49 -1.90
N ASP A 71 -7.96 8.04 -1.91
CA ASP A 71 -9.05 7.50 -2.69
C ASP A 71 -8.97 8.03 -4.11
N HIS A 72 -9.02 7.12 -5.08
CA HIS A 72 -8.97 7.49 -6.48
C HIS A 72 -10.25 6.99 -7.16
N PRO A 73 -11.33 7.76 -7.06
CA PRO A 73 -12.56 7.32 -7.72
C PRO A 73 -12.37 7.30 -9.21
N TYR A 74 -12.95 6.30 -9.83
CA TYR A 74 -12.86 6.16 -11.25
C TYR A 74 -13.87 7.06 -11.93
N LYS A 75 -13.44 8.13 -12.47
CA LYS A 75 -14.33 8.95 -13.25
C LYS A 75 -13.63 10.20 -13.65
N ASN A 76 -14.16 10.88 -14.55
CA ASN A 76 -13.65 12.13 -14.99
C ASN A 76 -12.23 12.26 -15.18
N TRP A 77 -11.59 11.22 -15.51
CA TRP A 77 -10.23 11.34 -15.88
C TRP A 77 -10.12 12.09 -17.12
N ASN A 78 -11.10 11.92 -17.92
CA ASN A 78 -10.98 12.57 -19.15
C ASN A 78 -11.76 13.77 -19.10
N LYS A 79 -11.82 14.15 -18.61
CA LYS A 79 -12.38 15.18 -18.71
C LYS A 79 -12.10 15.89 -19.29
#